data_a21dcba0d06884d855729edd1a6540b2
#
_entry.id   a21dcba0d06884d855729edd1a6540b2
#
_cell.length_a   1.000
_cell.length_b   1.000
_cell.length_c   1.000
_cell.angle_alpha   90.00
_cell.angle_beta   90.00
_cell.angle_gamma   90.00
#
_symmetry.space_group_name_H-M   'P 1'
#
loop_
_entity.id
_entity.type
_entity.pdbx_description
1 polymer ?
#
loop_
_entity_poly.entity_id
_entity_poly.type
_entity_poly.pdbx_seq_one_letter_code
_entity_poly.pdbx_strand_id
1 'polypeptide(L)'
;MSRYSDPQKVFSADYKDLLKIEGIHPNIVKLIKEFDDWEPVKEEVEKLKKLKLDLLVLTDPAYPKNLYNIYNPPPYLYITGKITKDDKRAISIVGSRIPDVYGKKVTEQIAAELARNGITVVSGLARGIDSIAHRACLKAGGRTLAVLGSGIDFVYPPENKSLYKEISQNGAVLSEFKIGTKPEASNFPRRNRIISGLSLGTLVVQATEKSGSLITAEFALEQNREVFAIPGNIGSKLSKGANKLIKKGAKLVNDVDDILEEIGGFIGAKNKKKVLNTVQIEGLEPAERLIYEILSNEQLHIDQIIKMSNLDSSIVLANLLSLELNGIVSQLPGKYFLIS
;
A
#
# COMPACT_ATOMS: atom_id res chain seq x y z
N MET A 1 5.85 18.93 -19.55
CA MET A 1 5.36 19.57 -18.28
C MET A 1 6.46 20.31 -17.54
N SER A 2 7.70 19.87 -17.49
CA SER A 2 8.82 20.62 -16.84
C SER A 2 9.07 22.02 -17.44
N ARG A 3 8.83 22.19 -18.73
CA ARG A 3 9.03 23.48 -19.44
C ARG A 3 7.76 24.33 -19.49
N TYR A 4 6.59 23.70 -19.58
CA TYR A 4 5.29 24.38 -19.62
C TYR A 4 4.48 23.89 -18.41
N SER A 5 4.22 24.76 -17.46
CA SER A 5 3.46 24.46 -16.25
C SER A 5 1.96 24.19 -16.50
N ASP A 6 1.48 24.55 -17.69
CA ASP A 6 0.08 24.50 -18.11
C ASP A 6 -0.03 23.83 -19.48
N PRO A 7 -0.89 22.79 -19.66
CA PRO A 7 -1.16 22.19 -20.96
C PRO A 7 -1.61 23.20 -22.04
N GLN A 8 -2.36 24.24 -21.71
CA GLN A 8 -2.77 25.27 -22.66
C GLN A 8 -1.58 25.97 -23.29
N LYS A 9 -0.51 26.19 -22.52
CA LYS A 9 0.74 26.79 -23.04
C LYS A 9 1.46 25.88 -24.03
N VAL A 10 1.26 24.57 -23.97
CA VAL A 10 1.80 23.62 -24.95
C VAL A 10 1.09 23.78 -26.29
N PHE A 11 -0.25 23.88 -26.30
CA PHE A 11 -1.03 24.09 -27.52
C PHE A 11 -0.80 25.48 -28.15
N SER A 12 -0.55 26.51 -27.34
CA SER A 12 -0.28 27.87 -27.80
C SER A 12 1.18 28.13 -28.17
N ALA A 13 2.14 27.28 -27.76
CA ALA A 13 3.57 27.46 -28.03
C ALA A 13 3.90 27.37 -29.54
N ASP A 14 4.92 28.11 -29.97
CA ASP A 14 5.39 28.04 -31.35
C ASP A 14 5.96 26.65 -31.69
N TYR A 15 5.77 26.22 -32.96
CA TYR A 15 6.28 24.96 -33.47
C TYR A 15 7.78 24.80 -33.22
N LYS A 16 8.57 25.87 -33.46
CA LYS A 16 10.02 25.89 -33.28
C LYS A 16 10.42 25.74 -31.80
N ASP A 17 9.62 26.26 -30.87
CA ASP A 17 9.91 26.15 -29.44
C ASP A 17 9.59 24.76 -28.89
N LEU A 18 8.58 24.12 -29.41
CA LEU A 18 8.28 22.71 -29.09
C LEU A 18 9.37 21.78 -29.58
N LEU A 19 9.94 22.02 -30.77
CA LEU A 19 11.06 21.22 -31.30
C LEU A 19 12.37 21.34 -30.51
N LYS A 20 12.54 22.40 -29.70
CA LYS A 20 13.71 22.55 -28.81
C LYS A 20 13.65 21.68 -27.56
N ILE A 21 12.54 20.97 -27.35
CA ILE A 21 12.38 20.07 -26.19
C ILE A 21 13.06 18.74 -26.53
N GLU A 22 14.04 18.37 -25.73
CA GLU A 22 14.77 17.11 -25.88
C GLU A 22 13.81 15.90 -25.86
N GLY A 23 13.97 15.00 -26.81
CA GLY A 23 13.16 13.78 -26.96
C GLY A 23 11.81 13.97 -27.66
N ILE A 24 11.43 15.20 -28.09
CA ILE A 24 10.21 15.40 -28.89
C ILE A 24 10.50 15.18 -30.38
N HIS A 25 9.80 14.22 -30.95
CA HIS A 25 9.85 13.98 -32.39
C HIS A 25 8.98 15.01 -33.16
N PRO A 26 9.41 15.53 -34.35
CA PRO A 26 8.65 16.49 -35.16
C PRO A 26 7.19 16.11 -35.43
N ASN A 27 6.92 14.81 -35.62
CA ASN A 27 5.56 14.32 -35.83
C ASN A 27 4.64 14.55 -34.62
N ILE A 28 5.18 14.48 -33.38
CA ILE A 28 4.41 14.77 -32.17
C ILE A 28 4.06 16.26 -32.11
N VAL A 29 5.02 17.14 -32.46
CA VAL A 29 4.77 18.59 -32.53
C VAL A 29 3.69 18.91 -33.56
N LYS A 30 3.76 18.27 -34.74
CA LYS A 30 2.74 18.40 -35.76
C LYS A 30 1.36 18.00 -35.24
N LEU A 31 1.23 16.83 -34.62
CA LEU A 31 -0.03 16.35 -34.04
C LEU A 31 -0.60 17.32 -32.98
N ILE A 32 0.27 17.91 -32.14
CA ILE A 32 -0.14 18.91 -31.14
C ILE A 32 -0.68 20.17 -31.82
N LYS A 33 -0.03 20.67 -32.88
CA LYS A 33 -0.39 21.93 -33.55
C LYS A 33 -1.59 21.79 -34.47
N GLU A 34 -1.80 20.62 -35.05
CA GLU A 34 -2.92 20.30 -35.95
C GLU A 34 -4.13 19.72 -35.19
N PHE A 35 -4.05 19.60 -33.84
CA PHE A 35 -5.14 19.08 -33.06
C PHE A 35 -6.30 20.09 -32.99
N ASP A 36 -7.42 19.73 -33.57
CA ASP A 36 -8.64 20.55 -33.66
C ASP A 36 -9.93 19.79 -33.24
N ASP A 37 -9.86 18.46 -33.13
CA ASP A 37 -11.00 17.62 -32.78
C ASP A 37 -11.21 17.56 -31.24
N TRP A 38 -11.90 18.60 -30.74
CA TRP A 38 -12.23 18.72 -29.32
C TRP A 38 -13.56 18.05 -28.92
N GLU A 39 -14.37 17.58 -29.90
CA GLU A 39 -15.67 16.96 -29.57
C GLU A 39 -15.55 15.70 -28.71
N PRO A 40 -14.63 14.75 -28.96
CA PRO A 40 -14.46 13.60 -28.07
C PRO A 40 -14.03 14.00 -26.66
N VAL A 41 -13.30 15.11 -26.51
CA VAL A 41 -12.89 15.63 -25.18
C VAL A 41 -14.08 16.21 -24.44
N LYS A 42 -14.95 16.98 -25.13
CA LYS A 42 -16.19 17.52 -24.55
C LYS A 42 -17.13 16.39 -24.11
N GLU A 43 -17.32 15.38 -24.94
CA GLU A 43 -18.11 14.20 -24.61
C GLU A 43 -17.58 13.49 -23.35
N GLU A 44 -16.26 13.35 -23.24
CA GLU A 44 -15.64 12.72 -22.08
C GLU A 44 -15.87 13.55 -20.80
N VAL A 45 -15.77 14.88 -20.88
CA VAL A 45 -16.08 15.80 -19.77
C VAL A 45 -17.55 15.70 -19.36
N GLU A 46 -18.47 15.58 -20.31
CA GLU A 46 -19.91 15.40 -20.04
C GLU A 46 -20.17 14.05 -19.32
N LYS A 47 -19.49 12.96 -19.76
CA LYS A 47 -19.56 11.66 -19.09
C LYS A 47 -19.05 11.74 -17.66
N LEU A 48 -17.93 12.43 -17.40
CA LEU A 48 -17.39 12.67 -16.06
C LEU A 48 -18.44 13.33 -15.16
N LYS A 49 -19.05 14.43 -15.61
CA LYS A 49 -20.09 15.14 -14.86
C LYS A 49 -21.29 14.24 -14.57
N LYS A 50 -21.79 13.53 -15.60
CA LYS A 50 -22.95 12.63 -15.49
C LYS A 50 -22.71 11.51 -14.48
N LEU A 51 -21.51 10.94 -14.45
CA LEU A 51 -21.13 9.85 -13.56
C LEU A 51 -20.63 10.35 -12.19
N LYS A 52 -20.53 11.64 -11.97
CA LYS A 52 -20.00 12.26 -10.75
C LYS A 52 -18.60 11.75 -10.40
N LEU A 53 -17.73 11.70 -11.40
CA LEU A 53 -16.35 11.28 -11.30
C LEU A 53 -15.43 12.50 -11.23
N ASP A 54 -14.35 12.37 -10.49
CA ASP A 54 -13.28 13.37 -10.47
C ASP A 54 -12.17 12.97 -11.46
N LEU A 55 -11.47 13.97 -11.98
CA LEU A 55 -10.28 13.82 -12.80
C LEU A 55 -9.10 14.45 -12.06
N LEU A 56 -8.11 13.62 -11.71
CA LEU A 56 -6.89 14.08 -11.09
C LEU A 56 -5.78 14.16 -12.14
N VAL A 57 -5.25 15.35 -12.37
CA VAL A 57 -4.17 15.56 -13.34
C VAL A 57 -2.80 15.64 -12.68
N LEU A 58 -1.75 15.32 -13.43
CA LEU A 58 -0.37 15.25 -12.92
C LEU A 58 0.11 16.54 -12.27
N THR A 59 -0.46 17.69 -12.63
CA THR A 59 -0.13 19.01 -12.09
C THR A 59 -0.90 19.38 -10.82
N ASP A 60 -1.88 18.57 -10.43
CA ASP A 60 -2.67 18.84 -9.22
C ASP A 60 -1.81 18.66 -7.96
N PRO A 61 -1.93 19.56 -6.97
CA PRO A 61 -1.27 19.39 -5.67
C PRO A 61 -1.72 18.13 -4.93
N ALA A 62 -2.90 17.59 -5.25
CA ALA A 62 -3.45 16.36 -4.70
C ALA A 62 -2.93 15.10 -5.38
N TYR A 63 -2.17 15.21 -6.49
CA TYR A 63 -1.63 14.04 -7.17
C TYR A 63 -0.65 13.27 -6.26
N PRO A 64 -0.78 11.92 -6.14
CA PRO A 64 0.05 11.14 -5.21
C PRO A 64 1.54 11.29 -5.52
N LYS A 65 2.32 11.78 -4.55
CA LYS A 65 3.76 12.00 -4.72
C LYS A 65 4.51 10.72 -5.08
N ASN A 66 4.12 9.59 -4.49
CA ASN A 66 4.73 8.31 -4.83
C ASN A 66 4.55 7.99 -6.32
N LEU A 67 3.35 8.20 -6.85
CA LEU A 67 3.04 7.94 -8.26
C LEU A 67 3.66 8.99 -9.20
N TYR A 68 3.78 10.24 -8.76
CA TYR A 68 4.46 11.28 -9.54
C TYR A 68 5.91 10.94 -9.89
N ASN A 69 6.60 10.24 -8.98
CA ASN A 69 8.02 9.95 -9.08
C ASN A 69 8.37 8.68 -9.89
N ILE A 70 7.39 7.97 -10.47
CA ILE A 70 7.71 6.83 -11.35
C ILE A 70 8.15 7.31 -12.73
N TYR A 71 8.86 6.45 -13.50
CA TYR A 71 9.36 6.79 -14.82
C TYR A 71 8.28 7.28 -15.80
N ASN A 72 7.09 6.70 -15.76
CA ASN A 72 5.96 7.05 -16.64
C ASN A 72 4.68 7.26 -15.81
N PRO A 73 4.55 8.38 -15.09
CA PRO A 73 3.35 8.66 -14.33
C PRO A 73 2.17 8.92 -15.28
N PRO A 74 0.95 8.44 -14.96
CA PRO A 74 -0.21 8.74 -15.78
C PRO A 74 -0.49 10.24 -15.76
N PRO A 75 -0.67 10.88 -16.95
CA PRO A 75 -0.90 12.32 -17.01
C PRO A 75 -2.21 12.74 -16.35
N TYR A 76 -3.16 11.82 -16.25
CA TYR A 76 -4.43 11.98 -15.54
C TYR A 76 -4.92 10.63 -15.02
N LEU A 77 -5.80 10.69 -14.01
CA LEU A 77 -6.50 9.56 -13.44
C LEU A 77 -7.96 9.92 -13.22
N TYR A 78 -8.86 9.07 -13.69
CA TYR A 78 -10.26 9.08 -13.27
C TYR A 78 -10.35 8.53 -11.85
N ILE A 79 -11.13 9.21 -11.00
CA ILE A 79 -11.26 8.85 -9.59
C ILE A 79 -12.72 8.80 -9.17
N THR A 80 -13.05 7.82 -8.34
CA THR A 80 -14.22 7.85 -7.47
C THR A 80 -13.79 7.56 -6.03
N GLY A 81 -14.32 8.28 -5.07
CA GLY A 81 -13.81 8.35 -3.70
C GLY A 81 -12.79 9.46 -3.53
N LYS A 82 -11.89 9.36 -2.55
CA LYS A 82 -10.92 10.42 -2.25
C LYS A 82 -9.54 9.86 -1.91
N ILE A 83 -8.51 10.44 -2.50
CA ILE A 83 -7.13 10.26 -2.06
C ILE A 83 -6.85 11.25 -0.93
N THR A 84 -6.16 10.80 0.10
CA THR A 84 -5.77 11.61 1.25
C THR A 84 -4.25 11.66 1.42
N LYS A 85 -3.78 12.57 2.27
CA LYS A 85 -2.34 12.68 2.58
C LYS A 85 -1.78 11.42 3.26
N ASP A 86 -2.63 10.62 3.91
CA ASP A 86 -2.22 9.39 4.59
C ASP A 86 -1.94 8.25 3.59
N ASP A 87 -2.55 8.30 2.40
CA ASP A 87 -2.33 7.31 1.34
C ASP A 87 -0.88 7.30 0.79
N LYS A 88 -0.03 8.28 1.17
CA LYS A 88 1.42 8.22 0.95
C LYS A 88 2.09 7.04 1.67
N ARG A 89 1.46 6.53 2.73
CA ARG A 89 1.87 5.36 3.51
C ARG A 89 1.08 4.15 3.01
N ALA A 90 1.41 3.66 1.85
CA ALA A 90 0.68 2.57 1.22
C ALA A 90 1.59 1.39 0.89
N ILE A 91 1.04 0.19 1.00
CA ILE A 91 1.64 -1.06 0.55
C ILE A 91 0.71 -1.70 -0.47
N SER A 92 1.24 -2.12 -1.60
CA SER A 92 0.47 -2.91 -2.55
C SER A 92 0.51 -4.39 -2.20
N ILE A 93 -0.64 -5.06 -2.28
CA ILE A 93 -0.78 -6.50 -2.08
C ILE A 93 -1.29 -7.12 -3.38
N VAL A 94 -0.52 -8.02 -3.96
CA VAL A 94 -0.85 -8.69 -5.21
C VAL A 94 -0.60 -10.19 -5.13
N GLY A 95 -1.22 -10.96 -6.03
CA GLY A 95 -0.99 -12.41 -6.04
C GLY A 95 -1.91 -13.19 -6.96
N SER A 96 -2.06 -14.48 -6.64
CA SER A 96 -2.87 -15.42 -7.40
C SER A 96 -4.35 -15.00 -7.45
N ARG A 97 -4.96 -15.15 -8.62
CA ARG A 97 -6.42 -15.01 -8.79
C ARG A 97 -7.20 -16.18 -8.17
N ILE A 98 -6.54 -17.30 -7.94
CA ILE A 98 -7.08 -18.51 -7.33
C ILE A 98 -6.11 -18.95 -6.22
N PRO A 99 -6.08 -18.23 -5.08
CA PRO A 99 -5.25 -18.61 -3.95
C PRO A 99 -5.80 -19.85 -3.24
N ASP A 100 -4.92 -20.63 -2.63
CA ASP A 100 -5.31 -21.70 -1.72
C ASP A 100 -5.73 -21.15 -0.34
N VAL A 101 -6.03 -22.04 0.60
CA VAL A 101 -6.46 -21.68 1.97
C VAL A 101 -5.37 -20.88 2.70
N TYR A 102 -4.10 -21.25 2.53
CA TYR A 102 -2.97 -20.56 3.13
C TYR A 102 -2.86 -19.12 2.62
N GLY A 103 -2.86 -18.94 1.28
CA GLY A 103 -2.76 -17.61 0.68
C GLY A 103 -3.92 -16.69 1.07
N LYS A 104 -5.15 -17.23 1.18
CA LYS A 104 -6.30 -16.48 1.68
C LYS A 104 -6.08 -15.99 3.11
N LYS A 105 -5.76 -16.91 4.03
CA LYS A 105 -5.56 -16.61 5.45
C LYS A 105 -4.46 -15.58 5.69
N VAL A 106 -3.30 -15.77 5.04
CA VAL A 106 -2.17 -14.84 5.17
C VAL A 106 -2.53 -13.46 4.61
N THR A 107 -3.21 -13.40 3.47
CA THR A 107 -3.65 -12.10 2.91
C THR A 107 -4.60 -11.38 3.84
N GLU A 108 -5.58 -12.09 4.42
CA GLU A 108 -6.53 -11.52 5.39
C GLU A 108 -5.81 -10.96 6.61
N GLN A 109 -4.87 -11.71 7.17
CA GLN A 109 -4.10 -11.31 8.34
C GLN A 109 -3.26 -10.06 8.03
N ILE A 110 -2.36 -10.12 7.06
CA ILE A 110 -1.43 -9.04 6.76
C ILE A 110 -2.18 -7.76 6.33
N ALA A 111 -3.22 -7.86 5.49
CA ALA A 111 -3.98 -6.69 5.08
C ALA A 111 -4.72 -6.02 6.24
N ALA A 112 -5.26 -6.81 7.18
CA ALA A 112 -5.92 -6.28 8.38
C ALA A 112 -4.91 -5.64 9.34
N GLU A 113 -3.73 -6.22 9.50
CA GLU A 113 -2.67 -5.68 10.36
C GLU A 113 -2.08 -4.39 9.77
N LEU A 114 -1.83 -4.32 8.46
CA LEU A 114 -1.44 -3.08 7.78
C LEU A 114 -2.48 -1.97 8.00
N ALA A 115 -3.77 -2.30 7.87
CA ALA A 115 -4.87 -1.37 8.11
C ALA A 115 -4.87 -0.82 9.54
N ARG A 116 -4.69 -1.68 10.56
CA ARG A 116 -4.60 -1.28 11.97
C ARG A 116 -3.39 -0.38 12.25
N ASN A 117 -2.31 -0.54 11.49
CA ASN A 117 -1.12 0.31 11.55
C ASN A 117 -1.25 1.61 10.72
N GLY A 118 -2.45 1.91 10.19
CA GLY A 118 -2.70 3.11 9.38
C GLY A 118 -1.98 3.10 8.04
N ILE A 119 -1.68 1.92 7.49
CA ILE A 119 -1.11 1.74 6.16
C ILE A 119 -2.24 1.50 5.17
N THR A 120 -2.28 2.28 4.10
CA THR A 120 -3.25 2.10 3.02
C THR A 120 -2.88 0.89 2.17
N VAL A 121 -3.86 0.00 1.93
CA VAL A 121 -3.66 -1.15 1.04
C VAL A 121 -3.99 -0.76 -0.40
N VAL A 122 -3.07 -1.00 -1.34
CA VAL A 122 -3.28 -0.78 -2.77
C VAL A 122 -3.37 -2.12 -3.49
N SER A 123 -4.35 -2.29 -4.39
CA SER A 123 -4.40 -3.50 -5.22
C SER A 123 -5.22 -3.26 -6.50
N GLY A 124 -5.40 -4.32 -7.29
CA GLY A 124 -5.97 -4.24 -8.63
C GLY A 124 -7.43 -4.64 -8.76
N LEU A 125 -8.14 -4.87 -7.68
CA LEU A 125 -9.54 -5.34 -7.66
C LEU A 125 -9.75 -6.66 -8.43
N ALA A 126 -8.71 -7.43 -8.72
CA ALA A 126 -8.82 -8.73 -9.38
C ALA A 126 -9.41 -9.81 -8.43
N ARG A 127 -9.77 -10.95 -8.99
CA ARG A 127 -10.13 -12.13 -8.18
C ARG A 127 -8.98 -12.53 -7.25
N GLY A 128 -9.28 -13.25 -6.19
CA GLY A 128 -8.32 -13.86 -5.29
C GLY A 128 -7.64 -12.85 -4.37
N ILE A 129 -6.32 -12.83 -4.35
CA ILE A 129 -5.51 -12.04 -3.39
C ILE A 129 -5.92 -10.57 -3.36
N ASP A 130 -6.09 -9.93 -4.52
CA ASP A 130 -6.47 -8.51 -4.59
C ASP A 130 -7.78 -8.23 -3.85
N SER A 131 -8.83 -8.99 -4.17
CA SER A 131 -10.15 -8.80 -3.53
C SER A 131 -10.14 -9.11 -2.05
N ILE A 132 -9.36 -10.12 -1.63
CA ILE A 132 -9.22 -10.50 -0.23
C ILE A 132 -8.52 -9.40 0.54
N ALA A 133 -7.44 -8.84 -0.01
CA ALA A 133 -6.69 -7.74 0.60
C ALA A 133 -7.57 -6.50 0.83
N HIS A 134 -8.34 -6.10 -0.19
CA HIS A 134 -9.29 -4.99 -0.06
C HIS A 134 -10.34 -5.25 1.04
N ARG A 135 -10.99 -6.43 1.02
CA ARG A 135 -12.03 -6.78 2.01
C ARG A 135 -11.48 -6.82 3.44
N ALA A 136 -10.31 -7.44 3.64
CA ALA A 136 -9.69 -7.54 4.96
C ALA A 136 -9.28 -6.15 5.49
N CYS A 137 -8.74 -5.28 4.64
CA CYS A 137 -8.42 -3.91 4.99
C CYS A 137 -9.67 -3.12 5.40
N LEU A 138 -10.76 -3.17 4.62
CA LEU A 138 -12.03 -2.51 4.93
C LEU A 138 -12.66 -3.04 6.22
N LYS A 139 -12.67 -4.37 6.41
CA LYS A 139 -13.19 -5.01 7.63
C LYS A 139 -12.43 -4.57 8.88
N ALA A 140 -11.14 -4.28 8.76
CA ALA A 140 -10.31 -3.76 9.84
C ALA A 140 -10.44 -2.23 10.03
N GLY A 141 -11.34 -1.55 9.31
CA GLY A 141 -11.55 -0.11 9.38
C GLY A 141 -10.49 0.71 8.65
N GLY A 142 -9.64 0.07 7.82
CA GLY A 142 -8.56 0.72 7.10
C GLY A 142 -8.99 1.32 5.76
N ARG A 143 -8.04 2.03 5.15
CA ARG A 143 -8.19 2.64 3.82
C ARG A 143 -7.60 1.75 2.74
N THR A 144 -8.25 1.71 1.58
CA THR A 144 -7.72 0.95 0.45
C THR A 144 -7.96 1.66 -0.89
N LEU A 145 -7.00 1.53 -1.81
CA LEU A 145 -7.04 2.10 -3.15
C LEU A 145 -7.08 0.97 -4.18
N ALA A 146 -8.08 0.98 -5.04
CA ALA A 146 -8.18 0.03 -6.15
C ALA A 146 -7.79 0.71 -7.46
N VAL A 147 -6.90 0.09 -8.23
CA VAL A 147 -6.54 0.56 -9.57
C VAL A 147 -7.15 -0.38 -10.60
N LEU A 148 -7.85 0.14 -11.61
CA LEU A 148 -8.54 -0.68 -12.61
C LEU A 148 -7.73 -0.83 -13.89
N GLY A 149 -7.88 -1.97 -14.58
CA GLY A 149 -7.39 -2.21 -15.94
C GLY A 149 -8.46 -2.01 -17.02
N SER A 150 -9.47 -1.18 -16.72
CA SER A 150 -10.62 -0.84 -17.56
C SER A 150 -11.02 0.61 -17.29
N GLY A 151 -11.96 1.17 -18.03
CA GLY A 151 -12.61 2.43 -17.65
C GLY A 151 -13.18 2.36 -16.25
N ILE A 152 -13.22 3.49 -15.57
CA ILE A 152 -13.65 3.57 -14.16
C ILE A 152 -15.13 3.15 -13.98
N ASP A 153 -15.92 3.28 -15.01
CA ASP A 153 -17.33 2.88 -15.11
C ASP A 153 -17.51 1.37 -15.36
N PHE A 154 -16.44 0.65 -15.69
CA PHE A 154 -16.48 -0.78 -16.01
C PHE A 154 -15.82 -1.63 -14.91
N VAL A 155 -16.64 -2.12 -13.98
CA VAL A 155 -16.15 -2.97 -12.87
C VAL A 155 -15.84 -4.38 -13.37
N TYR A 156 -14.58 -4.77 -13.26
CA TYR A 156 -14.12 -6.11 -13.57
C TYR A 156 -13.22 -6.68 -12.48
N PRO A 157 -13.49 -7.91 -11.97
CA PRO A 157 -14.59 -8.80 -12.38
C PRO A 157 -15.96 -8.32 -11.84
N PRO A 158 -17.09 -8.71 -12.49
CA PRO A 158 -18.42 -8.21 -12.13
C PRO A 158 -18.85 -8.50 -10.69
N GLU A 159 -18.40 -9.62 -10.13
CA GLU A 159 -18.69 -10.01 -8.75
C GLU A 159 -18.10 -9.06 -7.70
N ASN A 160 -17.13 -8.22 -8.07
CA ASN A 160 -16.53 -7.23 -7.18
C ASN A 160 -17.26 -5.85 -7.18
N LYS A 161 -18.49 -5.78 -7.74
CA LYS A 161 -19.25 -4.54 -7.83
C LYS A 161 -19.61 -3.94 -6.45
N SER A 162 -19.93 -4.79 -5.46
CA SER A 162 -20.15 -4.33 -4.08
C SER A 162 -18.86 -3.81 -3.47
N LEU A 163 -17.76 -4.56 -3.63
CA LEU A 163 -16.45 -4.18 -3.13
C LEU A 163 -15.96 -2.86 -3.74
N TYR A 164 -16.19 -2.65 -5.04
CA TYR A 164 -15.91 -1.38 -5.71
C TYR A 164 -16.58 -0.19 -4.98
N LYS A 165 -17.88 -0.33 -4.66
CA LYS A 165 -18.64 0.72 -3.95
C LYS A 165 -18.09 0.95 -2.54
N GLU A 166 -17.79 -0.11 -1.80
CA GLU A 166 -17.21 -0.02 -0.46
C GLU A 166 -15.85 0.68 -0.47
N ILE A 167 -14.98 0.36 -1.45
CA ILE A 167 -13.69 1.01 -1.64
C ILE A 167 -13.87 2.51 -1.95
N SER A 168 -14.81 2.86 -2.83
CA SER A 168 -15.05 4.27 -3.18
C SER A 168 -15.54 5.12 -1.99
N GLN A 169 -16.11 4.49 -0.97
CA GLN A 169 -16.57 5.16 0.26
C GLN A 169 -15.46 5.31 1.31
N ASN A 170 -14.53 4.35 1.36
CA ASN A 170 -13.50 4.26 2.40
C ASN A 170 -12.06 4.40 1.86
N GLY A 171 -11.93 4.89 0.65
CA GLY A 171 -10.66 5.05 -0.06
C GLY A 171 -10.90 5.69 -1.41
N ALA A 172 -10.33 5.10 -2.47
CA ALA A 172 -10.60 5.53 -3.84
C ALA A 172 -10.45 4.35 -4.84
N VAL A 173 -11.17 4.47 -5.94
CA VAL A 173 -10.95 3.66 -7.14
C VAL A 173 -10.40 4.56 -8.23
N LEU A 174 -9.36 4.09 -8.92
CA LEU A 174 -8.60 4.86 -9.90
C LEU A 174 -8.52 4.13 -11.24
N SER A 175 -8.51 4.87 -12.34
CA SER A 175 -8.21 4.33 -13.67
C SER A 175 -7.50 5.37 -14.54
N GLU A 176 -6.54 4.93 -15.36
CA GLU A 176 -5.95 5.76 -16.43
C GLU A 176 -6.68 5.60 -17.77
N PHE A 177 -7.64 4.69 -17.86
CA PHE A 177 -8.36 4.37 -19.08
C PHE A 177 -9.62 5.21 -19.22
N LYS A 178 -9.92 5.65 -20.45
CA LYS A 178 -11.13 6.42 -20.78
C LYS A 178 -12.40 5.71 -20.31
N ILE A 179 -13.42 6.50 -19.99
CA ILE A 179 -14.77 5.99 -19.68
C ILE A 179 -15.26 5.09 -20.83
N GLY A 180 -15.84 3.94 -20.51
CA GLY A 180 -16.32 2.95 -21.48
C GLY A 180 -15.24 1.98 -21.96
N THR A 181 -13.98 2.11 -21.53
CA THR A 181 -12.92 1.14 -21.91
C THR A 181 -13.20 -0.23 -21.27
N LYS A 182 -13.34 -1.24 -22.10
CA LYS A 182 -13.55 -2.63 -21.66
C LYS A 182 -12.27 -3.22 -21.07
N PRO A 183 -12.36 -4.24 -20.19
CA PRO A 183 -11.19 -4.93 -19.65
C PRO A 183 -10.53 -5.80 -20.73
N GLU A 184 -9.37 -5.39 -21.16
CA GLU A 184 -8.53 -6.10 -22.13
C GLU A 184 -7.27 -6.64 -21.46
N ALA A 185 -6.77 -7.79 -21.93
CA ALA A 185 -5.62 -8.47 -21.33
C ALA A 185 -4.37 -7.57 -21.28
N SER A 186 -4.16 -6.74 -22.29
CA SER A 186 -3.06 -5.79 -22.41
C SER A 186 -3.10 -4.64 -21.38
N ASN A 187 -4.27 -4.30 -20.88
CA ASN A 187 -4.44 -3.19 -19.94
C ASN A 187 -3.98 -3.54 -18.52
N PHE A 188 -4.07 -4.83 -18.13
CA PHE A 188 -3.71 -5.23 -16.76
C PHE A 188 -2.22 -5.06 -16.45
N PRO A 189 -1.27 -5.47 -17.32
CA PRO A 189 0.14 -5.17 -17.10
C PRO A 189 0.43 -3.67 -17.06
N ARG A 190 -0.14 -2.88 -17.98
CA ARG A 190 0.04 -1.41 -18.00
C ARG A 190 -0.41 -0.76 -16.71
N ARG A 191 -1.56 -1.16 -16.16
CA ARG A 191 -2.10 -0.68 -14.91
C ARG A 191 -1.18 -1.00 -13.72
N ASN A 192 -0.50 -2.16 -13.72
CA ASN A 192 0.27 -2.62 -12.56
C ASN A 192 1.38 -1.64 -12.14
N ARG A 193 1.95 -0.84 -13.06
CA ARG A 193 2.90 0.23 -12.72
C ARG A 193 2.29 1.30 -11.79
N ILE A 194 0.96 1.50 -11.85
CA ILE A 194 0.26 2.45 -10.99
C ILE A 194 0.05 1.85 -9.60
N ILE A 195 -0.21 0.55 -9.51
CA ILE A 195 -0.33 -0.16 -8.22
C ILE A 195 0.98 -0.05 -7.43
N SER A 196 2.11 -0.43 -8.04
CA SER A 196 3.43 -0.29 -7.41
C SER A 196 3.79 1.17 -7.17
N GLY A 197 3.49 2.06 -8.12
CA GLY A 197 3.81 3.48 -8.06
C GLY A 197 3.10 4.26 -6.95
N LEU A 198 1.91 3.84 -6.54
CA LEU A 198 1.19 4.41 -5.41
C LEU A 198 1.79 3.99 -4.05
N SER A 199 2.59 2.94 -4.02
CA SER A 199 2.99 2.23 -2.81
C SER A 199 4.47 2.47 -2.47
N LEU A 200 4.82 2.30 -1.20
CA LEU A 200 6.21 2.27 -0.72
C LEU A 200 6.88 0.92 -1.02
N GLY A 201 6.07 -0.14 -1.12
CA GLY A 201 6.51 -1.48 -1.45
C GLY A 201 5.37 -2.36 -1.95
N THR A 202 5.72 -3.49 -2.54
CA THR A 202 4.78 -4.46 -3.13
C THR A 202 4.95 -5.82 -2.46
N LEU A 203 3.89 -6.32 -1.81
CA LEU A 203 3.82 -7.66 -1.24
C LEU A 203 3.21 -8.64 -2.25
N VAL A 204 3.96 -9.69 -2.58
CA VAL A 204 3.48 -10.83 -3.37
C VAL A 204 3.16 -11.99 -2.43
N VAL A 205 1.86 -12.36 -2.30
CA VAL A 205 1.44 -13.41 -1.37
C VAL A 205 1.60 -14.79 -2.01
N GLN A 206 0.99 -15.02 -3.14
CA GLN A 206 1.12 -16.27 -3.90
C GLN A 206 1.24 -15.97 -5.39
N ALA A 207 2.20 -16.62 -6.05
CA ALA A 207 2.42 -16.47 -7.48
C ALA A 207 2.99 -17.76 -8.09
N THR A 208 2.46 -18.18 -9.22
CA THR A 208 3.17 -19.13 -10.09
C THR A 208 4.31 -18.41 -10.81
N GLU A 209 5.23 -19.16 -11.42
CA GLU A 209 6.37 -18.58 -12.16
C GLU A 209 5.98 -17.63 -13.32
N LYS A 210 4.75 -17.76 -13.84
CA LYS A 210 4.22 -16.95 -14.95
C LYS A 210 3.09 -16.02 -14.48
N SER A 211 2.98 -15.75 -13.19
CA SER A 211 1.90 -14.92 -12.65
C SER A 211 2.07 -13.46 -13.05
N GLY A 212 0.99 -12.79 -13.46
CA GLY A 212 0.97 -11.34 -13.70
C GLY A 212 1.29 -10.48 -12.48
N SER A 213 1.19 -11.04 -11.27
CA SER A 213 1.62 -10.35 -10.03
C SER A 213 3.14 -10.15 -9.96
N LEU A 214 3.93 -10.99 -10.63
CA LEU A 214 5.38 -10.83 -10.73
C LEU A 214 5.75 -9.59 -11.55
N ILE A 215 4.93 -9.22 -12.55
CA ILE A 215 5.10 -7.97 -13.33
C ILE A 215 4.95 -6.76 -12.40
N THR A 216 4.06 -6.81 -11.42
CA THR A 216 3.91 -5.72 -10.44
C THR A 216 5.15 -5.61 -9.55
N ALA A 217 5.75 -6.74 -9.16
CA ALA A 217 7.01 -6.76 -8.40
C ALA A 217 8.19 -6.24 -9.25
N GLU A 218 8.23 -6.54 -10.53
CA GLU A 218 9.23 -5.99 -11.46
C GLU A 218 9.09 -4.47 -11.57
N PHE A 219 7.88 -3.93 -11.77
CA PHE A 219 7.65 -2.49 -11.72
C PHE A 219 8.04 -1.86 -10.39
N ALA A 220 7.79 -2.52 -9.26
CA ALA A 220 8.21 -2.02 -7.96
C ALA A 220 9.74 -1.85 -7.90
N LEU A 221 10.52 -2.83 -8.35
CA LEU A 221 11.98 -2.75 -8.43
C LEU A 221 12.44 -1.62 -9.36
N GLU A 222 11.87 -1.51 -10.57
CA GLU A 222 12.18 -0.44 -11.51
C GLU A 222 11.89 0.96 -10.95
N GLN A 223 10.93 1.04 -10.04
CA GLN A 223 10.51 2.28 -9.37
C GLN A 223 11.25 2.54 -8.05
N ASN A 224 12.27 1.76 -7.71
CA ASN A 224 12.99 1.82 -6.43
C ASN A 224 12.06 1.67 -5.22
N ARG A 225 11.13 0.70 -5.30
CA ARG A 225 10.21 0.33 -4.22
C ARG A 225 10.61 -1.01 -3.64
N GLU A 226 10.32 -1.19 -2.35
CA GLU A 226 10.57 -2.47 -1.69
C GLU A 226 9.72 -3.58 -2.30
N VAL A 227 10.29 -4.78 -2.37
CA VAL A 227 9.57 -5.99 -2.80
C VAL A 227 9.57 -6.98 -1.65
N PHE A 228 8.37 -7.35 -1.26
CA PHE A 228 8.08 -8.30 -0.19
C PHE A 228 7.47 -9.56 -0.77
N ALA A 229 7.76 -10.71 -0.17
CA ALA A 229 7.14 -11.96 -0.59
C ALA A 229 6.84 -12.88 0.59
N ILE A 230 5.66 -13.49 0.58
CA ILE A 230 5.28 -14.52 1.55
C ILE A 230 5.93 -15.84 1.15
N PRO A 231 6.71 -16.49 2.04
CA PRO A 231 7.27 -17.80 1.77
C PRO A 231 6.16 -18.86 1.70
N GLY A 232 6.38 -19.89 0.93
CA GLY A 232 5.43 -20.99 0.86
C GLY A 232 6.12 -22.33 0.56
N ASN A 233 5.32 -23.40 0.64
CA ASN A 233 5.84 -24.75 0.43
C ASN A 233 6.50 -24.90 -0.95
N ILE A 234 7.71 -25.45 -0.98
CA ILE A 234 8.51 -25.65 -2.20
C ILE A 234 7.82 -26.57 -3.23
N GLY A 235 6.98 -27.48 -2.78
CA GLY A 235 6.17 -28.36 -3.64
C GLY A 235 4.94 -27.68 -4.26
N SER A 236 4.51 -26.52 -3.74
CA SER A 236 3.35 -25.79 -4.24
C SER A 236 3.68 -24.96 -5.47
N LYS A 237 2.92 -25.15 -6.54
CA LYS A 237 3.03 -24.32 -7.76
C LYS A 237 2.74 -22.84 -7.47
N LEU A 238 1.84 -22.54 -6.51
CA LEU A 238 1.45 -21.19 -6.13
C LEU A 238 2.54 -20.44 -5.33
N SER A 239 3.51 -21.16 -4.77
CA SER A 239 4.61 -20.55 -4.00
C SER A 239 5.86 -20.31 -4.84
N LYS A 240 5.99 -20.96 -6.01
CA LYS A 240 7.22 -20.90 -6.81
C LYS A 240 7.65 -19.48 -7.19
N GLY A 241 6.67 -18.62 -7.58
CA GLY A 241 6.96 -17.25 -7.96
C GLY A 241 7.40 -16.39 -6.77
N ALA A 242 6.70 -16.47 -5.63
CA ALA A 242 7.05 -15.77 -4.41
C ALA A 242 8.41 -16.22 -3.86
N ASN A 243 8.65 -17.54 -3.76
CA ASN A 243 9.95 -18.09 -3.34
C ASN A 243 11.10 -17.69 -4.28
N LYS A 244 10.82 -17.56 -5.60
CA LYS A 244 11.81 -17.06 -6.56
C LYS A 244 12.15 -15.59 -6.35
N LEU A 245 11.15 -14.75 -5.97
CA LEU A 245 11.41 -13.35 -5.60
C LEU A 245 12.30 -13.27 -4.36
N ILE A 246 12.01 -14.04 -3.31
CA ILE A 246 12.84 -14.12 -2.09
C ILE A 246 14.28 -14.50 -2.46
N LYS A 247 14.45 -15.53 -3.30
CA LYS A 247 15.79 -15.94 -3.78
C LYS A 247 16.52 -14.84 -4.55
N LYS A 248 15.79 -13.91 -5.16
CA LYS A 248 16.34 -12.75 -5.90
C LYS A 248 16.56 -11.52 -5.00
N GLY A 249 16.32 -11.62 -3.70
CA GLY A 249 16.52 -10.53 -2.75
C GLY A 249 15.27 -9.82 -2.27
N ALA A 250 14.06 -10.27 -2.65
CA ALA A 250 12.85 -9.74 -2.03
C ALA A 250 12.82 -10.08 -0.54
N LYS A 251 12.40 -9.13 0.30
CA LYS A 251 12.28 -9.34 1.75
C LYS A 251 11.25 -10.43 2.02
N LEU A 252 11.66 -11.47 2.72
CA LEU A 252 10.75 -12.50 3.21
C LEU A 252 9.88 -11.89 4.31
N VAL A 253 8.57 -12.15 4.26
CA VAL A 253 7.60 -11.64 5.22
C VAL A 253 6.95 -12.81 5.96
N ASN A 254 7.16 -12.87 7.27
CA ASN A 254 6.46 -13.78 8.18
C ASN A 254 5.23 -13.09 8.81
N ASP A 255 5.37 -11.80 9.12
CA ASP A 255 4.34 -10.97 9.74
C ASP A 255 4.42 -9.51 9.22
N VAL A 256 3.55 -8.65 9.74
CA VAL A 256 3.48 -7.25 9.32
C VAL A 256 4.70 -6.45 9.73
N ASP A 257 5.37 -6.82 10.82
CA ASP A 257 6.52 -6.08 11.34
C ASP A 257 7.70 -6.11 10.36
N ASP A 258 7.90 -7.22 9.64
CA ASP A 258 8.89 -7.32 8.56
C ASP A 258 8.69 -6.25 7.48
N ILE A 259 7.43 -5.86 7.20
CA ILE A 259 7.09 -4.80 6.25
C ILE A 259 7.29 -3.43 6.90
N LEU A 260 6.81 -3.25 8.13
CA LEU A 260 6.87 -1.97 8.83
C LEU A 260 8.30 -1.53 9.13
N GLU A 261 9.20 -2.46 9.42
CA GLU A 261 10.63 -2.20 9.61
C GLU A 261 11.26 -1.59 8.36
N GLU A 262 11.05 -2.19 7.19
CA GLU A 262 11.62 -1.70 5.93
C GLU A 262 11.06 -0.33 5.53
N ILE A 263 9.76 -0.12 5.69
CA ILE A 263 9.14 1.16 5.32
C ILE A 263 9.28 2.24 6.40
N GLY A 264 9.75 1.89 7.62
CA GLY A 264 9.86 2.80 8.75
C GLY A 264 10.73 4.03 8.45
N GLY A 265 11.81 3.87 7.69
CA GLY A 265 12.66 4.96 7.22
C GLY A 265 11.93 5.96 6.30
N PHE A 266 10.96 5.50 5.50
CA PHE A 266 10.15 6.33 4.61
C PHE A 266 9.01 7.06 5.33
N ILE A 267 8.61 6.57 6.52
CA ILE A 267 7.46 7.10 7.27
C ILE A 267 7.89 8.21 8.23
N GLY A 268 9.18 8.40 8.43
CA GLY A 268 9.74 9.25 9.50
C GLY A 268 9.32 8.68 10.86
N ALA A 269 10.26 8.47 11.75
CA ALA A 269 10.03 7.92 13.09
C ALA A 269 8.99 8.76 13.86
N LYS A 270 7.72 8.56 13.58
CA LYS A 270 6.67 8.83 14.55
C LYS A 270 6.64 7.62 15.45
N ASN A 271 7.28 7.80 16.60
CA ASN A 271 7.13 7.01 17.81
C ASN A 271 6.39 5.68 17.60
N LYS A 272 7.11 4.57 17.67
CA LYS A 272 6.55 3.32 18.19
C LYS A 272 6.12 3.55 19.66
N LYS A 273 5.12 4.40 19.87
CA LYS A 273 4.18 4.17 20.95
C LYS A 273 3.24 3.12 20.38
N LYS A 274 3.55 1.85 20.62
CA LYS A 274 2.51 0.83 20.68
C LYS A 274 1.33 1.50 21.38
N VAL A 275 0.19 1.58 20.72
CA VAL A 275 -1.08 1.79 21.39
C VAL A 275 -1.34 0.48 22.11
N LEU A 276 -0.62 0.24 23.19
CA LEU A 276 -1.08 -0.63 24.24
C LEU A 276 -2.41 -0.03 24.66
N ASN A 277 -3.45 -0.84 24.60
CA ASN A 277 -4.79 -0.46 24.95
C ASN A 277 -4.73 0.34 26.27
N THR A 278 -5.02 1.62 26.21
CA THR A 278 -5.13 2.51 27.38
C THR A 278 -5.98 1.89 28.49
N VAL A 279 -6.94 1.05 28.11
CA VAL A 279 -7.81 0.27 29.00
C VAL A 279 -7.04 -0.79 29.83
N GLN A 280 -5.91 -1.36 29.32
CA GLN A 280 -5.13 -2.35 30.08
C GLN A 280 -4.17 -1.69 31.09
N ILE A 281 -3.73 -0.46 30.82
CA ILE A 281 -2.83 0.29 31.70
C ILE A 281 -3.62 0.92 32.90
N GLU A 282 -4.85 1.32 32.67
CA GLU A 282 -5.73 1.87 33.70
C GLU A 282 -6.14 0.84 34.78
N GLY A 283 -6.04 -0.45 34.47
CA GLY A 283 -6.35 -1.56 35.37
C GLY A 283 -5.15 -2.17 36.10
N LEU A 284 -3.91 -1.66 35.91
CA LEU A 284 -2.73 -2.19 36.57
C LEU A 284 -2.70 -1.83 38.07
N GLU A 285 -2.32 -2.80 38.89
CA GLU A 285 -2.01 -2.57 40.30
C GLU A 285 -0.81 -1.61 40.44
N PRO A 286 -0.72 -0.86 41.58
CA PRO A 286 0.34 0.15 41.74
C PRO A 286 1.77 -0.37 41.51
N ALA A 287 2.07 -1.61 41.90
CA ALA A 287 3.38 -2.23 41.72
C ALA A 287 3.62 -2.63 40.24
N GLU A 288 2.60 -3.14 39.55
CA GLU A 288 2.66 -3.45 38.11
C GLU A 288 2.90 -2.19 37.29
N ARG A 289 2.20 -1.10 37.61
CA ARG A 289 2.34 0.19 36.96
C ARG A 289 3.74 0.78 37.11
N LEU A 290 4.30 0.70 38.32
CA LEU A 290 5.67 1.15 38.60
C LEU A 290 6.69 0.36 37.76
N ILE A 291 6.57 -0.97 37.71
CA ILE A 291 7.44 -1.83 36.89
C ILE A 291 7.29 -1.53 35.41
N TYR A 292 6.06 -1.31 34.92
CA TYR A 292 5.79 -0.92 33.55
C TYR A 292 6.45 0.43 33.20
N GLU A 293 6.37 1.44 34.05
CA GLU A 293 7.00 2.74 33.87
C GLU A 293 8.53 2.64 33.83
N ILE A 294 9.13 1.79 34.67
CA ILE A 294 10.58 1.52 34.67
C ILE A 294 11.03 0.88 33.35
N LEU A 295 10.24 -0.05 32.80
CA LEU A 295 10.53 -0.73 31.54
C LEU A 295 10.22 0.09 30.29
N SER A 296 9.56 1.24 30.41
CA SER A 296 9.07 2.04 29.27
C SER A 296 10.18 2.59 28.37
N ASN A 297 11.43 2.65 28.83
CA ASN A 297 12.55 3.30 28.11
C ASN A 297 13.50 2.30 27.45
N GLU A 298 13.72 1.12 28.02
CA GLU A 298 14.65 0.12 27.50
C GLU A 298 14.45 -1.27 28.13
N GLN A 299 15.08 -2.30 27.53
CA GLN A 299 15.11 -3.62 28.17
C GLN A 299 16.02 -3.59 29.41
N LEU A 300 15.54 -4.15 30.53
CA LEU A 300 16.28 -4.17 31.78
C LEU A 300 16.44 -5.60 32.35
N HIS A 301 17.59 -5.85 32.97
CA HIS A 301 17.79 -7.05 33.74
C HIS A 301 16.98 -7.00 35.05
N ILE A 302 16.50 -8.15 35.55
CA ILE A 302 15.68 -8.21 36.73
C ILE A 302 16.29 -7.48 37.92
N ASP A 303 17.60 -7.58 38.16
CA ASP A 303 18.28 -6.91 39.27
C ASP A 303 18.24 -5.38 39.15
N GLN A 304 18.20 -4.85 37.93
CA GLN A 304 18.04 -3.40 37.68
C GLN A 304 16.60 -2.97 38.01
N ILE A 305 15.61 -3.77 37.61
CA ILE A 305 14.20 -3.50 37.91
C ILE A 305 13.98 -3.51 39.45
N ILE A 306 14.53 -4.49 40.16
CA ILE A 306 14.48 -4.56 41.61
C ILE A 306 15.12 -3.31 42.26
N LYS A 307 16.30 -2.93 41.77
CA LYS A 307 17.00 -1.75 42.29
C LYS A 307 16.27 -0.43 42.00
N MET A 308 15.69 -0.30 40.81
CA MET A 308 14.98 0.93 40.39
C MET A 308 13.58 1.06 41.02
N SER A 309 12.87 -0.06 41.22
CA SER A 309 11.53 -0.07 41.83
C SER A 309 11.58 0.08 43.34
N ASN A 310 12.69 -0.21 43.96
CA ASN A 310 12.84 -0.28 45.41
C ASN A 310 11.83 -1.24 46.11
N LEU A 311 11.37 -2.26 45.38
CA LEU A 311 10.48 -3.31 45.85
C LEU A 311 11.25 -4.57 46.16
N ASP A 312 10.70 -5.42 47.06
CA ASP A 312 11.26 -6.74 47.32
C ASP A 312 11.28 -7.61 46.04
N SER A 313 12.31 -8.42 45.90
CA SER A 313 12.50 -9.29 44.74
C SER A 313 11.32 -10.23 44.49
N SER A 314 10.65 -10.71 45.50
CA SER A 314 9.46 -11.53 45.39
C SER A 314 8.27 -10.79 44.81
N ILE A 315 8.08 -9.50 45.17
CA ILE A 315 7.04 -8.63 44.66
C ILE A 315 7.32 -8.32 43.15
N VAL A 316 8.57 -7.99 42.83
CA VAL A 316 8.96 -7.72 41.42
C VAL A 316 8.73 -8.94 40.54
N LEU A 317 9.14 -10.14 40.98
CA LEU A 317 8.94 -11.38 40.25
C LEU A 317 7.47 -11.71 40.02
N ALA A 318 6.63 -11.59 41.05
CA ALA A 318 5.20 -11.86 40.96
C ALA A 318 4.50 -10.89 39.97
N ASN A 319 4.84 -9.60 40.03
CA ASN A 319 4.27 -8.61 39.11
C ASN A 319 4.80 -8.73 37.67
N LEU A 320 6.07 -9.07 37.49
CA LEU A 320 6.61 -9.36 36.13
C LEU A 320 5.91 -10.56 35.52
N LEU A 321 5.65 -11.62 36.27
CA LEU A 321 4.91 -12.79 35.80
C LEU A 321 3.47 -12.43 35.44
N SER A 322 2.80 -11.63 36.26
CA SER A 322 1.44 -11.12 36.00
C SER A 322 1.40 -10.31 34.72
N LEU A 323 2.34 -9.37 34.52
CA LEU A 323 2.47 -8.55 33.31
C LEU A 323 2.80 -9.38 32.07
N GLU A 324 3.59 -10.45 32.21
CA GLU A 324 3.90 -11.37 31.13
C GLU A 324 2.70 -12.22 30.71
N LEU A 325 1.94 -12.76 31.68
CA LEU A 325 0.70 -13.50 31.43
C LEU A 325 -0.36 -12.62 30.72
N ASN A 326 -0.38 -11.33 31.06
CA ASN A 326 -1.25 -10.35 30.41
C ASN A 326 -0.69 -9.83 29.06
N GLY A 327 0.47 -10.31 28.60
CA GLY A 327 1.09 -9.92 27.35
C GLY A 327 1.61 -8.48 27.31
N ILE A 328 1.79 -7.83 28.46
CA ILE A 328 2.25 -6.45 28.61
C ILE A 328 3.78 -6.38 28.61
N VAL A 329 4.44 -7.41 29.18
CA VAL A 329 5.88 -7.55 29.28
C VAL A 329 6.29 -8.89 28.70
N SER A 330 7.48 -8.99 28.11
CA SER A 330 8.08 -10.22 27.60
C SER A 330 9.43 -10.47 28.26
N GLN A 331 9.67 -11.70 28.69
CA GLN A 331 10.98 -12.13 29.21
C GLN A 331 11.91 -12.54 28.05
N LEU A 332 13.14 -12.05 28.08
CA LEU A 332 14.24 -12.42 27.17
C LEU A 332 15.21 -13.40 27.85
N PRO A 333 16.04 -14.13 27.08
CA PRO A 333 17.13 -14.93 27.62
C PRO A 333 18.04 -14.11 28.54
N GLY A 334 18.45 -14.71 29.69
CA GLY A 334 19.29 -14.03 30.66
C GLY A 334 18.54 -13.15 31.66
N LYS A 335 17.25 -13.36 31.85
CA LYS A 335 16.39 -12.61 32.80
C LYS A 335 16.28 -11.11 32.50
N TYR A 336 16.31 -10.73 31.22
CA TYR A 336 15.96 -9.40 30.77
C TYR A 336 14.46 -9.32 30.47
N PHE A 337 13.87 -8.16 30.70
CA PHE A 337 12.46 -7.90 30.46
C PHE A 337 12.30 -6.62 29.61
N LEU A 338 11.29 -6.60 28.75
CA LEU A 338 10.89 -5.43 27.97
C LEU A 338 9.37 -5.37 27.81
N ILE A 339 8.85 -4.21 27.49
CA ILE A 339 7.44 -4.05 27.14
C ILE A 339 7.17 -4.75 25.80
N SER A 340 6.15 -5.60 25.77
CA SER A 340 5.79 -6.47 24.63
C SER A 340 5.24 -5.68 23.45
#